data_6c15c8b0d0ad8a364bf00fa6b0781318
#
_entry.id   6c15c8b0d0ad8a364bf00fa6b0781318
#
_cell.length_a   1.000
_cell.length_b   1.000
_cell.length_c   1.000
_cell.angle_alpha   90.00
_cell.angle_beta   90.00
_cell.angle_gamma   90.00
#
_symmetry.space_group_name_H-M   'P 1'
#
loop_
_entity.id
_entity.type
_entity.pdbx_description
1 polymer ?
#
loop_
_entity_poly.entity_id
_entity_poly.type
_entity_poly.pdbx_seq_one_letter_code
_entity_poly.pdbx_strand_id
1 'polypeptide(L)'
;MKFQIVHESSGRMRIHCAQKRMRLEQADLLEAYLQQTGGVRQAVVHERTCCAVIHYQCAREELLQRISRFAYDAEGVAELAPLHSSRALNRTYEEKLVGRIAFKAV
;
A
#
# COMPACT_ATOMS: atom_id res chain seq x y z
N MET A 1 5.21 -4.80 -11.54
CA MET A 1 5.53 -5.27 -10.16
C MET A 1 5.25 -6.75 -10.04
N LYS A 2 6.17 -7.48 -9.46
CA LYS A 2 5.95 -8.92 -9.18
C LYS A 2 5.26 -9.06 -7.83
N PHE A 3 4.33 -10.01 -7.74
CA PHE A 3 3.55 -10.22 -6.53
C PHE A 3 2.98 -11.64 -6.50
N GLN A 4 2.50 -12.06 -5.33
CA GLN A 4 1.78 -13.32 -5.14
C GLN A 4 0.42 -13.04 -4.53
N ILE A 5 -0.58 -13.80 -4.94
CA ILE A 5 -1.90 -13.77 -4.31
C ILE A 5 -1.82 -14.70 -3.10
N VAL A 6 -2.01 -14.14 -1.89
CA VAL A 6 -1.95 -14.92 -0.66
C VAL A 6 -3.33 -15.29 -0.13
N HIS A 7 -4.34 -14.53 -0.49
CA HIS A 7 -5.73 -14.83 -0.15
C HIS A 7 -6.64 -14.18 -1.17
N GLU A 8 -7.72 -14.86 -1.52
CA GLU A 8 -8.69 -14.35 -2.48
C GLU A 8 -10.09 -14.82 -2.12
N SER A 9 -11.04 -13.91 -2.16
CA SER A 9 -12.45 -14.19 -2.04
C SER A 9 -13.21 -13.30 -3.01
N SER A 10 -14.53 -13.47 -3.12
CA SER A 10 -15.31 -12.68 -4.06
C SER A 10 -15.18 -11.18 -3.76
N GLY A 11 -14.62 -10.42 -4.69
CA GLY A 11 -14.47 -8.97 -4.57
C GLY A 11 -13.37 -8.51 -3.62
N ARG A 12 -12.54 -9.43 -3.10
CA ARG A 12 -11.44 -9.08 -2.20
C ARG A 12 -10.22 -9.93 -2.50
N MET A 13 -9.06 -9.28 -2.59
CA MET A 13 -7.80 -9.96 -2.87
C MET A 13 -6.71 -9.41 -1.95
N ARG A 14 -5.93 -10.30 -1.36
CA ARG A 14 -4.72 -9.92 -0.63
C ARG A 14 -3.53 -10.42 -1.42
N ILE A 15 -2.60 -9.50 -1.71
CA ILE A 15 -1.38 -9.82 -2.43
C ILE A 15 -0.17 -9.52 -1.57
N HIS A 16 0.91 -10.25 -1.81
CA HIS A 16 2.22 -9.99 -1.22
C HIS A 16 3.16 -9.51 -2.32
N CYS A 17 3.71 -8.32 -2.17
CA CYS A 17 4.64 -7.75 -3.14
C CYS A 17 6.00 -8.45 -3.02
N ALA A 18 6.62 -8.74 -4.17
CA ALA A 18 7.90 -9.46 -4.21
C ALA A 18 9.06 -8.53 -3.87
N GLN A 19 9.09 -8.06 -2.63
CA GLN A 19 10.15 -7.23 -2.09
C GLN A 19 10.33 -7.52 -0.61
N LYS A 20 11.54 -7.40 -0.11
CA LYS A 20 11.85 -7.71 1.30
C LYS A 20 11.35 -6.63 2.25
N ARG A 21 11.42 -5.38 1.80
CA ARG A 21 11.02 -4.21 2.58
C ARG A 21 10.24 -3.26 1.69
N MET A 22 9.33 -2.54 2.31
CA MET A 22 8.56 -1.50 1.64
C MET A 22 8.69 -0.21 2.45
N ARG A 23 9.17 0.84 1.79
CA ARG A 23 9.24 2.17 2.41
C ARG A 23 7.84 2.80 2.44
N LEU A 24 7.66 3.76 3.32
CA LEU A 24 6.38 4.46 3.43
C LEU A 24 5.97 5.12 2.11
N GLU A 25 6.92 5.74 1.41
CA GLU A 25 6.66 6.38 0.11
C GLU A 25 6.21 5.34 -0.92
N GLN A 26 6.80 4.16 -0.91
CA GLN A 26 6.42 3.09 -1.82
C GLN A 26 5.00 2.61 -1.54
N ALA A 27 4.66 2.44 -0.27
CA ALA A 27 3.32 2.05 0.13
C ALA A 27 2.28 3.09 -0.29
N ASP A 28 2.60 4.37 -0.13
CA ASP A 28 1.71 5.46 -0.53
C ASP A 28 1.50 5.49 -2.04
N LEU A 29 2.55 5.31 -2.82
CA LEU A 29 2.48 5.27 -4.27
C LEU A 29 1.63 4.09 -4.76
N LEU A 30 1.88 2.90 -4.21
CA LEU A 30 1.12 1.71 -4.57
C LEU A 30 -0.36 1.86 -4.19
N GLU A 31 -0.63 2.33 -3.00
CA GLU A 31 -2.01 2.53 -2.53
C GLU A 31 -2.75 3.54 -3.40
N ALA A 32 -2.11 4.67 -3.72
CA ALA A 32 -2.70 5.68 -4.59
C ALA A 32 -2.97 5.13 -5.99
N TYR A 33 -2.02 4.38 -6.54
CA TYR A 33 -2.19 3.75 -7.85
C TYR A 33 -3.38 2.78 -7.86
N LEU A 34 -3.47 1.93 -6.84
CA LEU A 34 -4.56 0.97 -6.75
C LEU A 34 -5.91 1.66 -6.57
N GLN A 35 -5.97 2.69 -5.74
CA GLN A 35 -7.22 3.43 -5.52
C GLN A 35 -7.71 4.17 -6.76
N GLN A 36 -6.81 4.56 -7.65
CA GLN A 36 -7.17 5.21 -8.91
C GLN A 36 -7.48 4.22 -10.02
N THR A 37 -7.20 2.94 -9.81
CA THR A 37 -7.50 1.90 -10.80
C THR A 37 -9.02 1.72 -10.91
N GLY A 38 -9.55 1.77 -12.13
CA GLY A 38 -10.97 1.57 -12.37
C GLY A 38 -11.44 0.21 -11.87
N GLY A 39 -12.56 0.19 -11.17
CA GLY A 39 -13.11 -1.03 -10.59
C GLY A 39 -12.60 -1.37 -9.20
N VAL A 40 -11.62 -0.66 -8.68
CA VAL A 40 -11.16 -0.81 -7.31
C VAL A 40 -12.00 0.09 -6.40
N ARG A 41 -12.62 -0.51 -5.38
CA ARG A 41 -13.43 0.23 -4.40
C ARG A 41 -12.58 0.77 -3.27
N GLN A 42 -11.62 -0.02 -2.81
CA GLN A 42 -10.75 0.33 -1.71
C GLN A 42 -9.46 -0.47 -1.82
N ALA A 43 -8.36 0.14 -1.47
CA ALA A 43 -7.07 -0.54 -1.40
C ALA A 43 -6.33 -0.04 -0.18
N VAL A 44 -5.78 -0.97 0.60
CA VAL A 44 -4.99 -0.68 1.79
C VAL A 44 -3.66 -1.43 1.65
N VAL A 45 -2.56 -0.69 1.71
CA VAL A 45 -1.21 -1.25 1.62
C VAL A 45 -0.59 -1.27 3.01
N HIS A 46 -0.08 -2.42 3.41
CA HIS A 46 0.60 -2.62 4.69
C HIS A 46 2.09 -2.72 4.44
N GLU A 47 2.83 -1.64 4.68
CA GLU A 47 4.27 -1.58 4.37
C GLU A 47 5.10 -2.55 5.20
N ARG A 48 4.68 -2.85 6.42
CA ARG A 48 5.43 -3.75 7.30
C ARG A 48 5.45 -5.19 6.81
N THR A 49 4.37 -5.63 6.17
CA THR A 49 4.24 -6.99 5.66
C THR A 49 4.40 -7.06 4.14
N CYS A 50 4.57 -5.92 3.48
CA CYS A 50 4.63 -5.81 2.01
C CYS A 50 3.39 -6.40 1.33
N CYS A 51 2.23 -6.25 1.97
CA CYS A 51 0.96 -6.78 1.48
C CYS A 51 0.00 -5.66 1.13
N ALA A 52 -0.91 -5.94 0.19
CA ALA A 52 -2.00 -5.05 -0.14
C ALA A 52 -3.32 -5.82 -0.11
N VAL A 53 -4.34 -5.23 0.48
CA VAL A 53 -5.71 -5.76 0.48
C VAL A 53 -6.53 -4.89 -0.45
N ILE A 54 -7.13 -5.49 -1.46
CA ILE A 54 -7.84 -4.78 -2.52
C ILE A 54 -9.28 -5.27 -2.57
N HIS A 55 -10.21 -4.33 -2.45
CA HIS A 55 -11.64 -4.56 -2.67
C HIS A 55 -11.98 -4.04 -4.05
N TYR A 56 -12.52 -4.90 -4.92
CA TYR A 56 -12.71 -4.57 -6.33
C TYR A 56 -14.03 -5.11 -6.87
N GLN A 57 -14.52 -4.47 -7.94
CA GLN A 57 -15.72 -4.86 -8.67
C GLN A 57 -15.43 -5.21 -10.13
N CYS A 58 -14.18 -4.97 -10.59
CA CYS A 58 -13.78 -5.29 -11.96
C CYS A 58 -13.46 -6.78 -12.13
N ALA A 59 -13.20 -7.18 -13.36
CA ALA A 59 -12.74 -8.54 -13.65
C ALA A 59 -11.38 -8.78 -12.97
N ARG A 60 -11.22 -9.98 -12.42
CA ARG A 60 -9.99 -10.38 -11.74
C ARG A 60 -8.76 -10.20 -12.63
N GLU A 61 -8.86 -10.61 -13.88
CA GLU A 61 -7.76 -10.52 -14.85
C GLU A 61 -7.34 -9.08 -15.12
N GLU A 62 -8.29 -8.16 -15.21
CA GLU A 62 -8.00 -6.74 -15.37
C GLU A 62 -7.23 -6.19 -14.18
N LEU A 63 -7.65 -6.55 -12.96
CA LEU A 63 -6.97 -6.14 -11.74
C LEU A 63 -5.53 -6.65 -11.73
N LEU A 64 -5.32 -7.94 -12.04
CA LEU A 64 -3.99 -8.54 -12.07
C LEU A 64 -3.09 -7.87 -13.11
N GLN A 65 -3.61 -7.54 -14.28
CA GLN A 65 -2.84 -6.81 -15.29
C GLN A 65 -2.44 -5.43 -14.81
N ARG A 66 -3.34 -4.71 -14.16
CA ARG A 66 -3.05 -3.37 -13.63
C ARG A 66 -1.97 -3.42 -12.56
N ILE A 67 -2.05 -4.38 -11.66
CA ILE A 67 -1.03 -4.57 -10.61
C ILE A 67 0.33 -4.89 -11.24
N SER A 68 0.35 -5.78 -12.22
CA SER A 68 1.61 -6.20 -12.86
C SER A 68 2.29 -5.07 -13.65
N ARG A 69 1.53 -4.09 -14.12
CA ARG A 69 2.07 -2.93 -14.84
C ARG A 69 2.65 -1.85 -13.92
N PHE A 70 2.36 -1.92 -12.63
CA PHE A 70 2.83 -0.92 -11.68
C PHE A 70 4.36 -1.01 -11.51
N ALA A 71 5.00 0.17 -11.46
CA ALA A 71 6.41 0.32 -11.09
C ALA A 71 6.56 1.63 -10.32
N TYR A 72 7.34 1.60 -9.23
CA TYR A 72 7.50 2.79 -8.37
C TYR A 72 8.17 3.96 -9.09
N ASP A 73 9.03 3.66 -10.04
CA ASP A 73 9.77 4.66 -10.81
C ASP A 73 9.12 4.99 -12.17
N ALA A 74 7.93 4.49 -12.41
CA ALA A 74 7.22 4.76 -13.66
C ALA A 74 6.84 6.23 -13.76
N GLU A 75 6.83 6.76 -15.00
CA GLU A 75 6.43 8.13 -15.26
C GLU A 75 5.00 8.38 -14.77
N GLY A 76 4.80 9.47 -14.06
CA GLY A 76 3.50 9.84 -13.52
C GLY A 76 3.15 9.20 -12.17
N VAL A 77 3.86 8.17 -11.75
CA VAL A 77 3.56 7.50 -10.46
C VAL A 77 3.91 8.42 -9.29
N ALA A 78 5.00 9.15 -9.37
CA ALA A 78 5.41 10.07 -8.29
C ALA A 78 4.36 11.17 -8.04
N GLU A 79 3.60 11.55 -9.04
CA GLU A 79 2.55 12.56 -8.93
C GLU A 79 1.33 12.06 -8.13
N LEU A 80 1.19 10.75 -7.96
CA LEU A 80 0.11 10.16 -7.17
C LEU A 80 0.38 10.25 -5.67
N ALA A 81 1.63 10.46 -5.26
CA ALA A 81 1.98 10.52 -3.85
C ALA A 81 1.37 11.75 -3.19
N PRO A 82 0.69 11.61 -2.04
CA PRO A 82 0.21 12.76 -1.30
C PRO A 82 1.37 13.55 -0.73
N LEU A 83 1.22 14.88 -0.62
CA LEU A 83 2.22 15.76 -0.02
C LEU A 83 2.48 15.38 1.44
N HIS A 84 1.43 15.00 2.15
CA HIS A 84 1.51 14.55 3.53
C HIS A 84 0.75 13.23 3.66
N SER A 85 1.51 12.17 3.86
CA SER A 85 0.95 10.84 4.05
C SER A 85 0.40 10.71 5.47
N SER A 86 -0.85 10.26 5.60
CA SER A 86 -1.42 9.95 6.90
C SER A 86 -0.65 8.81 7.57
N ARG A 87 -0.13 7.88 6.79
CA ARG A 87 0.71 6.77 7.25
C ARG A 87 1.99 7.29 7.90
N ALA A 88 2.69 8.23 7.25
CA ALA A 88 3.91 8.83 7.77
C ALA A 88 3.61 9.66 9.03
N LEU A 89 2.53 10.43 9.02
CA LEU A 89 2.14 11.22 10.18
C LEU A 89 1.79 10.35 11.38
N ASN A 90 1.04 9.28 11.17
CA ASN A 90 0.67 8.35 12.23
C ASN A 90 1.91 7.67 12.82
N ARG A 91 2.85 7.26 11.97
CA ARG A 91 4.09 6.63 12.42
C ARG A 91 4.93 7.60 13.27
N THR A 92 5.05 8.85 12.83
CA THR A 92 5.77 9.87 13.57
C THR A 92 5.12 10.11 14.94
N TYR A 93 3.80 10.15 14.98
CA TYR A 93 3.06 10.32 16.23
C TYR A 93 3.29 9.14 17.18
N GLU A 94 3.23 7.92 16.67
CA GLU A 94 3.49 6.71 17.45
C GLU A 94 4.90 6.71 18.03
N GLU A 95 5.90 7.06 17.25
CA GLU A 95 7.29 7.15 17.70
C GLU A 95 7.44 8.17 18.83
N LYS A 96 6.83 9.33 18.71
CA LYS A 96 6.85 10.36 19.74
C LYS A 96 6.15 9.89 21.02
N LEU A 97 5.03 9.20 20.88
CA LEU A 97 4.27 8.68 22.01
C LEU A 97 5.08 7.62 22.77
N VAL A 98 5.70 6.69 22.03
CA VAL A 98 6.55 5.65 22.62
C VAL A 98 7.74 6.30 23.34
N GLY A 99 8.36 7.30 22.74
CA GLY A 99 9.46 8.03 23.35
C GLY A 99 9.05 8.69 24.67
N ARG A 100 7.86 9.28 24.72
CA ARG A 100 7.32 9.89 25.95
C ARG A 100 7.05 8.86 27.02
N ILE A 101 6.49 7.72 26.67
CA ILE A 101 6.22 6.64 27.61
C ILE A 101 7.54 6.09 28.18
N ALA A 102 8.52 5.83 27.34
CA ALA A 102 9.83 5.35 27.77
C ALA A 102 10.50 6.36 28.71
N PHE A 103 10.40 7.66 28.40
CA PHE A 103 10.98 8.71 29.24
C PHE A 103 10.32 8.77 30.60
N LYS A 104 9.00 8.63 30.66
CA LYS A 104 8.26 8.65 31.93
C LYS A 104 8.50 7.40 32.80
N ALA A 105 8.87 6.28 32.17
CA ALA A 105 9.16 5.04 32.88
C ALA A 105 10.51 5.07 33.61
N VAL A 106 11.32 6.05 33.31
CA VAL A 106 12.60 6.26 33.98
C VAL A 106 12.39 7.16 35.19
#